data_31cfc36c936ac18fb6d35a8a10df3581
#
_entry.id   31cfc36c936ac18fb6d35a8a10df3581
#
_cell.length_a   1.000
_cell.length_b   1.000
_cell.length_c   1.000
_cell.angle_alpha   90.00
_cell.angle_beta   90.00
_cell.angle_gamma   90.00
#
_symmetry.space_group_name_H-M   'P 1'
#
loop_
_entity.id
_entity.type
_entity.pdbx_description
1 polymer ?
#
loop_
_entity_poly.entity_id
_entity_poly.type
_entity_poly.pdbx_seq_one_letter_code
_entity_poly.pdbx_strand_id
1 'polypeptide(L)'
;DLKKVIVTRFDYSEEANTDLKVNTTIDLSSPKEVVLSLYQDYRWKIIANQTVERVFSVKNQVGGAVIDEKARQAIVYVNKNTMLNKITVKDLKLGPISSTVSPDFITLKDFTQEQKVNVTFKGKTEEWSLYAFITDKVVFTNSADGWTNVAWLYGEGQEDVVNGFEIREASSEEWTRVDQDIVVQNGVNFYVCVPHLKADTEYVCRALVDGTEDR
;
A
#
# COMPACT_ATOMS: atom_id res chain seq x y z
N ASP A 1 19.56 1.72 -4.79
CA ASP A 1 20.26 2.52 -5.82
C ASP A 1 20.57 1.65 -7.03
N LEU A 2 19.89 1.90 -8.15
CA LEU A 2 20.05 1.10 -9.38
C LEU A 2 21.47 1.17 -9.97
N LYS A 3 22.29 2.14 -9.58
CA LYS A 3 23.69 2.22 -10.01
C LYS A 3 24.62 1.24 -9.26
N LYS A 4 24.13 0.66 -8.15
CA LYS A 4 24.93 -0.22 -7.29
C LYS A 4 24.12 -1.45 -6.89
N VAL A 5 23.66 -2.22 -7.88
CA VAL A 5 22.91 -3.46 -7.64
C VAL A 5 23.90 -4.59 -7.53
N ILE A 6 23.84 -5.37 -6.45
CA ILE A 6 24.68 -6.54 -6.24
C ILE A 6 23.96 -7.75 -6.81
N VAL A 7 24.59 -8.47 -7.71
CA VAL A 7 24.10 -9.75 -8.23
C VAL A 7 24.35 -10.83 -7.18
N THR A 8 23.31 -11.24 -6.45
CA THR A 8 23.43 -12.25 -5.39
C THR A 8 23.26 -13.67 -5.91
N ARG A 9 22.53 -13.83 -7.01
CA ARG A 9 22.30 -15.13 -7.65
C ARG A 9 22.02 -14.94 -9.14
N PHE A 10 22.56 -15.82 -9.97
CA PHE A 10 22.30 -15.89 -11.39
C PHE A 10 22.50 -17.34 -11.84
N ASP A 11 21.39 -18.04 -12.10
CA ASP A 11 21.42 -19.45 -12.48
C ASP A 11 21.28 -19.58 -13.98
N TYR A 12 22.16 -20.37 -14.58
CA TYR A 12 22.18 -20.70 -16.01
C TYR A 12 22.76 -22.11 -16.17
N SER A 13 22.72 -22.66 -17.39
CA SER A 13 23.27 -24.02 -17.67
C SER A 13 24.76 -24.10 -17.32
N GLU A 14 25.20 -25.18 -16.69
CA GLU A 14 26.60 -25.43 -16.31
C GLU A 14 27.58 -25.36 -17.50
N GLU A 15 27.11 -25.69 -18.70
CA GLU A 15 27.90 -25.64 -19.91
C GLU A 15 28.01 -24.26 -20.56
N ALA A 16 27.19 -23.30 -20.09
CA ALA A 16 27.17 -21.95 -20.63
C ALA A 16 28.22 -21.05 -19.98
N ASN A 17 28.71 -20.08 -20.73
CA ASN A 17 29.56 -19.00 -20.22
C ASN A 17 28.79 -17.68 -20.20
N THR A 18 29.11 -16.82 -19.25
CA THR A 18 28.49 -15.48 -19.14
C THR A 18 29.51 -14.45 -18.67
N ASP A 19 29.28 -13.21 -19.09
CA ASP A 19 30.04 -12.05 -18.63
C ASP A 19 29.52 -11.53 -17.29
N LEU A 20 28.32 -11.96 -16.83
CA LEU A 20 27.74 -11.60 -15.55
C LEU A 20 28.24 -12.48 -14.41
N LYS A 21 28.85 -11.89 -13.41
CA LYS A 21 29.38 -12.62 -12.25
C LYS A 21 28.56 -12.37 -10.99
N VAL A 22 28.33 -13.43 -10.21
CA VAL A 22 27.74 -13.34 -8.85
C VAL A 22 28.69 -12.56 -7.93
N ASN A 23 28.14 -11.86 -6.95
CA ASN A 23 28.83 -10.97 -6.02
C ASN A 23 29.55 -9.78 -6.67
N THR A 24 29.16 -9.42 -7.88
CA THR A 24 29.61 -8.18 -8.53
C THR A 24 28.53 -7.10 -8.45
N THR A 25 29.00 -5.86 -8.45
CA THR A 25 28.09 -4.69 -8.53
C THR A 25 27.90 -4.29 -9.98
N ILE A 26 26.63 -4.12 -10.39
CA ILE A 26 26.27 -3.68 -11.74
C ILE A 26 25.41 -2.43 -11.68
N ASP A 27 25.46 -1.62 -12.75
CA ASP A 27 24.59 -0.46 -12.94
C ASP A 27 23.37 -0.90 -13.76
N LEU A 28 22.18 -0.81 -13.17
CA LEU A 28 20.87 -1.06 -13.78
C LEU A 28 20.03 0.21 -13.89
N SER A 29 20.65 1.40 -13.84
CA SER A 29 19.95 2.66 -14.10
C SER A 29 19.47 2.80 -15.55
N SER A 30 19.99 1.95 -16.43
CA SER A 30 19.51 1.67 -17.79
C SER A 30 19.52 0.16 -18.04
N PRO A 31 18.81 -0.37 -19.03
CA PRO A 31 18.86 -1.78 -19.38
C PRO A 31 20.31 -2.24 -19.66
N LYS A 32 20.71 -3.31 -18.98
CA LYS A 32 22.05 -3.91 -19.17
C LYS A 32 21.95 -5.15 -20.03
N GLU A 33 22.73 -5.21 -21.09
CA GLU A 33 22.89 -6.41 -21.91
C GLU A 33 23.82 -7.39 -21.19
N VAL A 34 23.44 -8.67 -21.21
CA VAL A 34 24.23 -9.82 -20.71
C VAL A 34 24.23 -10.89 -21.79
N VAL A 35 25.39 -11.43 -22.05
CA VAL A 35 25.58 -12.51 -23.02
C VAL A 35 25.72 -13.84 -22.30
N LEU A 36 24.95 -14.82 -22.76
CA LEU A 36 25.07 -16.22 -22.39
C LEU A 36 25.51 -16.98 -23.63
N SER A 37 26.74 -17.55 -23.61
CA SER A 37 27.30 -18.29 -24.71
C SER A 37 27.31 -19.78 -24.38
N LEU A 38 26.64 -20.60 -25.21
CA LEU A 38 26.65 -22.04 -25.13
C LEU A 38 27.17 -22.62 -26.48
N TYR A 39 26.30 -22.81 -27.46
CA TYR A 39 26.63 -23.14 -28.83
C TYR A 39 26.65 -21.90 -29.73
N GLN A 40 25.97 -20.84 -29.28
CA GLN A 40 25.92 -19.51 -29.87
C GLN A 40 25.69 -18.49 -28.76
N ASP A 41 25.82 -17.22 -29.07
CA ASP A 41 25.56 -16.13 -28.14
C ASP A 41 24.08 -15.80 -28.06
N TYR A 42 23.54 -15.85 -26.84
CA TYR A 42 22.20 -15.41 -26.50
C TYR A 42 22.32 -14.09 -25.75
N ARG A 43 21.74 -13.02 -26.30
CA ARG A 43 21.75 -11.68 -25.70
C ARG A 43 20.48 -11.41 -24.93
N TRP A 44 20.63 -11.16 -23.64
CA TRP A 44 19.54 -10.85 -22.74
C TRP A 44 19.65 -9.42 -22.25
N LYS A 45 18.51 -8.76 -22.01
CA LYS A 45 18.45 -7.45 -21.35
C LYS A 45 17.91 -7.61 -19.95
N ILE A 46 18.73 -7.25 -18.96
CA ILE A 46 18.27 -7.11 -17.57
C ILE A 46 17.71 -5.70 -17.42
N ILE A 47 16.45 -5.62 -16.99
CA ILE A 47 15.75 -4.37 -16.70
C ILE A 47 15.36 -4.40 -15.23
N ALA A 48 15.78 -3.41 -14.46
CA ALA A 48 15.37 -3.23 -13.08
C ALA A 48 14.36 -2.07 -12.98
N ASN A 49 13.17 -2.38 -12.47
CA ASN A 49 12.19 -1.38 -12.11
C ASN A 49 12.26 -1.12 -10.60
N GLN A 50 12.45 0.11 -10.21
CA GLN A 50 12.39 0.49 -8.81
C GLN A 50 10.93 0.76 -8.46
N THR A 51 10.35 -0.05 -7.58
CA THR A 51 9.09 0.26 -6.94
C THR A 51 9.29 1.43 -5.98
N VAL A 52 8.45 2.45 -6.10
CA VAL A 52 8.42 3.59 -5.20
C VAL A 52 7.24 3.39 -4.26
N GLU A 53 7.52 3.14 -3.00
CA GLU A 53 6.49 3.17 -1.97
C GLU A 53 6.10 4.63 -1.74
N ARG A 54 4.83 4.95 -2.00
CA ARG A 54 4.27 6.28 -1.80
C ARG A 54 3.33 6.28 -0.62
N VAL A 55 3.45 7.32 0.18
CA VAL A 55 2.64 7.50 1.39
C VAL A 55 2.10 8.93 1.40
N PHE A 56 0.82 9.07 1.71
CA PHE A 56 0.21 10.30 2.15
C PHE A 56 -0.74 9.95 3.30
N SER A 57 -0.41 10.42 4.50
CA SER A 57 -1.24 10.15 5.68
C SER A 57 -1.49 11.40 6.50
N VAL A 58 -2.69 11.45 7.07
CA VAL A 58 -3.15 12.56 7.91
C VAL A 58 -3.82 12.05 9.19
N LYS A 59 -3.92 12.90 10.20
CA LYS A 59 -4.69 12.58 11.40
C LYS A 59 -6.18 12.45 11.06
N ASN A 60 -6.88 11.51 11.71
CA ASN A 60 -8.29 11.18 11.50
C ASN A 60 -8.62 10.67 10.09
N GLN A 61 -7.63 10.10 9.40
CA GLN A 61 -7.83 9.47 8.11
C GLN A 61 -8.70 8.22 8.25
N VAL A 62 -9.51 7.97 7.23
CA VAL A 62 -10.34 6.78 7.08
C VAL A 62 -9.92 6.07 5.80
N GLY A 63 -9.44 4.83 5.94
CA GLY A 63 -8.86 4.06 4.84
C GLY A 63 -7.48 4.53 4.40
N GLY A 64 -6.90 3.85 3.42
CA GLY A 64 -5.64 4.22 2.79
C GLY A 64 -5.75 5.45 1.89
N ALA A 65 -4.63 6.07 1.55
CA ALA A 65 -4.60 7.12 0.54
C ALA A 65 -4.75 6.55 -0.87
N VAL A 66 -5.52 7.22 -1.70
CA VAL A 66 -5.59 6.93 -3.15
C VAL A 66 -4.51 7.74 -3.84
N ILE A 67 -3.52 7.07 -4.43
CA ILE A 67 -2.38 7.72 -5.08
C ILE A 67 -2.36 7.36 -6.56
N ASP A 68 -2.57 8.38 -7.41
CA ASP A 68 -2.44 8.26 -8.86
C ASP A 68 -1.10 8.86 -9.31
N GLU A 69 -0.18 7.99 -9.68
CA GLU A 69 1.16 8.38 -10.14
C GLU A 69 1.13 9.11 -11.49
N LYS A 70 0.20 8.75 -12.35
CA LYS A 70 0.11 9.34 -13.71
C LYS A 70 -0.46 10.75 -13.66
N ALA A 71 -1.51 10.93 -12.84
CA ALA A 71 -2.10 12.23 -12.61
C ALA A 71 -1.29 13.08 -11.61
N ARG A 72 -0.34 12.46 -10.87
CA ARG A 72 0.39 13.07 -9.75
C ARG A 72 -0.55 13.65 -8.72
N GLN A 73 -1.48 12.82 -8.28
CA GLN A 73 -2.48 13.17 -7.29
C GLN A 73 -2.44 12.20 -6.12
N ALA A 74 -2.64 12.72 -4.93
CA ALA A 74 -2.83 11.92 -3.73
C ALA A 74 -4.05 12.44 -2.95
N ILE A 75 -4.96 11.53 -2.62
CA ILE A 75 -6.25 11.83 -2.00
C ILE A 75 -6.34 11.04 -0.71
N VAL A 76 -6.75 11.70 0.36
CA VAL A 76 -7.13 11.07 1.63
C VAL A 76 -8.56 11.40 2.00
N TYR A 77 -9.20 10.47 2.68
CA TYR A 77 -10.50 10.71 3.29
C TYR A 77 -10.33 10.86 4.80
N VAL A 78 -11.06 11.78 5.39
CA VAL A 78 -11.05 12.03 6.85
C VAL A 78 -12.46 11.97 7.39
N ASN A 79 -12.59 11.60 8.67
CA ASN A 79 -13.90 11.50 9.30
C ASN A 79 -14.62 12.85 9.36
N LYS A 80 -15.96 12.80 9.46
CA LYS A 80 -16.87 13.96 9.42
C LYS A 80 -16.60 15.05 10.47
N ASN A 81 -15.88 14.72 11.53
CA ASN A 81 -15.58 15.66 12.60
C ASN A 81 -14.26 16.42 12.36
N THR A 82 -13.57 16.13 11.26
CA THR A 82 -12.27 16.74 10.94
C THR A 82 -12.48 18.08 10.23
N MET A 83 -11.78 19.11 10.70
CA MET A 83 -11.78 20.41 10.05
C MET A 83 -10.72 20.46 8.95
N LEU A 84 -11.13 20.55 7.67
CA LEU A 84 -10.22 20.56 6.52
C LEU A 84 -9.22 21.72 6.54
N ASN A 85 -9.52 22.83 7.19
CA ASN A 85 -8.61 23.96 7.35
C ASN A 85 -7.58 23.78 8.49
N LYS A 86 -7.58 22.62 9.17
CA LYS A 86 -6.67 22.30 10.29
C LYS A 86 -6.18 20.86 10.24
N ILE A 87 -5.94 20.34 9.06
CA ILE A 87 -5.39 19.00 8.86
C ILE A 87 -3.96 18.92 9.45
N THR A 88 -3.64 17.79 10.04
CA THR A 88 -2.28 17.45 10.44
C THR A 88 -1.79 16.33 9.54
N VAL A 89 -0.85 16.64 8.64
CA VAL A 89 -0.18 15.62 7.83
C VAL A 89 0.79 14.85 8.72
N LYS A 90 0.70 13.52 8.73
CA LYS A 90 1.56 12.63 9.51
C LYS A 90 2.79 12.20 8.71
N ASP A 91 2.59 11.79 7.46
CA ASP A 91 3.67 11.35 6.56
C ASP A 91 3.33 11.70 5.11
N LEU A 92 4.36 12.09 4.34
CA LEU A 92 4.25 12.39 2.93
C LEU A 92 5.52 11.94 2.19
N LYS A 93 5.39 10.84 1.44
CA LYS A 93 6.44 10.29 0.57
C LYS A 93 5.84 10.04 -0.80
N LEU A 94 6.17 10.83 -1.79
CA LEU A 94 5.59 10.74 -3.13
C LEU A 94 6.62 10.40 -4.22
N GLY A 95 7.88 10.33 -3.87
CA GLY A 95 8.97 10.00 -4.77
C GLY A 95 9.88 8.90 -4.24
N PRO A 96 10.92 8.52 -5.01
CA PRO A 96 11.93 7.55 -4.59
C PRO A 96 12.63 7.95 -3.30
N ILE A 97 13.29 6.99 -2.65
CA ILE A 97 14.15 7.24 -1.48
C ILE A 97 15.14 8.39 -1.81
N SER A 98 15.28 9.34 -0.89
CA SER A 98 16.06 10.58 -1.03
C SER A 98 15.40 11.67 -1.87
N SER A 99 14.12 11.56 -2.20
CA SER A 99 13.36 12.71 -2.70
C SER A 99 13.15 13.75 -1.61
N THR A 100 13.13 15.02 -2.00
CA THR A 100 12.72 16.11 -1.13
C THR A 100 11.34 16.61 -1.52
N VAL A 101 10.56 17.05 -0.54
CA VAL A 101 9.22 17.62 -0.74
C VAL A 101 9.24 19.08 -0.30
N SER A 102 8.69 19.97 -1.10
CA SER A 102 8.58 21.40 -0.80
C SER A 102 7.21 21.95 -1.23
N PRO A 103 6.49 22.72 -0.40
CA PRO A 103 6.86 23.08 0.97
C PRO A 103 6.91 21.85 1.91
N ASP A 104 7.53 22.01 3.08
CA ASP A 104 7.54 20.95 4.09
C ASP A 104 6.09 20.57 4.44
N PHE A 105 5.78 19.27 4.42
CA PHE A 105 4.43 18.76 4.64
C PHE A 105 3.85 19.13 6.02
N ILE A 106 4.69 19.37 7.03
CA ILE A 106 4.26 19.84 8.36
C ILE A 106 3.57 21.20 8.28
N THR A 107 3.87 22.01 7.25
CA THR A 107 3.27 23.33 7.03
C THR A 107 1.92 23.26 6.31
N LEU A 108 1.59 22.13 5.68
CA LEU A 108 0.34 21.91 4.97
C LEU A 108 -0.78 21.66 5.98
N LYS A 109 -1.72 22.59 6.11
CA LYS A 109 -2.81 22.50 7.10
C LYS A 109 -4.20 22.74 6.53
N ASP A 110 -4.31 23.56 5.49
CA ASP A 110 -5.59 23.94 4.91
C ASP A 110 -5.86 23.16 3.64
N PHE A 111 -6.67 22.11 3.75
CA PHE A 111 -7.12 21.27 2.65
C PHE A 111 -8.57 21.58 2.22
N THR A 112 -9.09 22.76 2.53
CA THR A 112 -10.36 23.24 1.94
C THR A 112 -10.24 23.43 0.44
N GLN A 113 -8.99 23.55 -0.06
CA GLN A 113 -8.61 23.62 -1.45
C GLN A 113 -7.44 22.67 -1.72
N GLU A 114 -7.18 22.44 -3.00
CA GLU A 114 -5.98 21.71 -3.45
C GLU A 114 -4.72 22.25 -2.79
N GLN A 115 -3.86 21.35 -2.31
CA GLN A 115 -2.51 21.67 -1.87
C GLN A 115 -1.51 21.15 -2.89
N LYS A 116 -0.54 21.98 -3.26
CA LYS A 116 0.50 21.59 -4.22
C LYS A 116 1.84 21.44 -3.53
N VAL A 117 2.55 20.38 -3.89
CA VAL A 117 3.91 20.12 -3.43
C VAL A 117 4.81 19.77 -4.61
N ASN A 118 6.05 20.20 -4.53
CA ASN A 118 7.10 19.83 -5.47
C ASN A 118 7.93 18.68 -4.88
N VAL A 119 7.98 17.57 -5.60
CA VAL A 119 8.82 16.42 -5.27
C VAL A 119 10.05 16.45 -6.15
N THR A 120 11.23 16.65 -5.55
CA THR A 120 12.50 16.73 -6.28
C THR A 120 13.35 15.50 -6.04
N PHE A 121 13.77 14.85 -7.13
CA PHE A 121 14.67 13.70 -7.11
C PHE A 121 15.72 13.84 -8.21
N LYS A 122 17.00 13.77 -7.84
CA LYS A 122 18.15 13.89 -8.76
C LYS A 122 18.06 15.10 -9.72
N GLY A 123 17.62 16.25 -9.20
CA GLY A 123 17.49 17.50 -9.96
C GLY A 123 16.26 17.60 -10.87
N LYS A 124 15.42 16.60 -10.89
CA LYS A 124 14.10 16.66 -11.55
C LYS A 124 13.04 16.95 -10.52
N THR A 125 12.16 17.89 -10.80
CA THR A 125 11.06 18.27 -9.93
C THR A 125 9.74 17.96 -10.60
N GLU A 126 8.82 17.36 -9.83
CA GLU A 126 7.46 17.04 -10.23
C GLU A 126 6.48 17.69 -9.25
N GLU A 127 5.49 18.40 -9.77
CA GLU A 127 4.42 18.97 -8.97
C GLU A 127 3.35 17.89 -8.72
N TRP A 128 2.93 17.75 -7.47
CA TRP A 128 1.87 16.85 -7.02
C TRP A 128 0.75 17.64 -6.38
N SER A 129 -0.48 17.20 -6.63
CA SER A 129 -1.72 17.74 -6.05
C SER A 129 -2.20 16.84 -4.92
N LEU A 130 -2.44 17.43 -3.75
CA LEU A 130 -2.92 16.75 -2.56
C LEU A 130 -4.34 17.21 -2.23
N TYR A 131 -5.20 16.26 -1.90
CA TYR A 131 -6.59 16.51 -1.54
C TYR A 131 -6.96 15.77 -0.25
N ALA A 132 -7.80 16.39 0.56
CA ALA A 132 -8.48 15.73 1.66
C ALA A 132 -9.99 15.96 1.54
N PHE A 133 -10.76 14.90 1.64
CA PHE A 133 -12.22 14.95 1.59
C PHE A 133 -12.83 14.39 2.86
N ILE A 134 -13.94 14.99 3.30
CA ILE A 134 -14.73 14.43 4.40
C ILE A 134 -15.51 13.23 3.88
N THR A 135 -15.54 12.15 4.67
CA THR A 135 -16.36 10.98 4.41
C THR A 135 -17.24 10.67 5.62
N ASP A 136 -18.45 10.19 5.36
CA ASP A 136 -19.33 9.64 6.39
C ASP A 136 -18.99 8.18 6.72
N LYS A 137 -18.18 7.51 5.88
CA LYS A 137 -17.70 6.17 6.15
C LYS A 137 -16.74 6.18 7.34
N VAL A 138 -16.87 5.18 8.18
CA VAL A 138 -15.99 5.00 9.35
C VAL A 138 -14.92 3.93 9.10
N VAL A 139 -15.22 3.01 8.19
CA VAL A 139 -14.35 1.87 7.86
C VAL A 139 -14.68 1.36 6.46
N PHE A 140 -13.73 0.69 5.81
CA PHE A 140 -13.93 0.03 4.54
C PHE A 140 -13.66 -1.47 4.69
N THR A 141 -14.57 -2.31 4.19
CA THR A 141 -14.29 -3.73 3.97
C THR A 141 -13.59 -3.85 2.62
N ASN A 142 -12.36 -4.39 2.63
CA ASN A 142 -11.54 -4.43 1.44
C ASN A 142 -11.77 -5.70 0.63
N SER A 143 -11.54 -6.85 1.27
CA SER A 143 -11.69 -8.17 0.63
C SER A 143 -11.90 -9.25 1.67
N ALA A 144 -12.36 -10.41 1.19
CA ALA A 144 -12.45 -11.62 1.96
C ALA A 144 -12.07 -12.82 1.08
N ASP A 145 -11.18 -13.67 1.62
CA ASP A 145 -10.76 -14.91 0.97
C ASP A 145 -11.21 -16.09 1.82
N GLY A 146 -12.06 -16.96 1.25
CA GLY A 146 -12.57 -18.13 1.93
C GLY A 146 -11.80 -19.40 1.58
N TRP A 147 -11.63 -20.28 2.57
CA TRP A 147 -11.15 -21.64 2.40
C TRP A 147 -12.13 -22.59 3.06
N THR A 148 -11.86 -23.91 3.05
CA THR A 148 -12.83 -24.95 3.46
C THR A 148 -13.53 -24.66 4.80
N ASN A 149 -12.80 -24.17 5.79
CA ASN A 149 -13.31 -23.90 7.16
C ASN A 149 -12.70 -22.66 7.80
N VAL A 150 -12.06 -21.82 7.02
CA VAL A 150 -11.47 -20.55 7.46
C VAL A 150 -11.74 -19.46 6.45
N ALA A 151 -11.77 -18.20 6.90
CA ALA A 151 -11.81 -17.02 6.02
C ALA A 151 -10.81 -15.98 6.49
N TRP A 152 -10.11 -15.37 5.53
CA TRP A 152 -9.31 -14.19 5.75
C TRP A 152 -10.13 -12.97 5.41
N LEU A 153 -10.29 -12.07 6.36
CA LEU A 153 -11.01 -10.81 6.20
C LEU A 153 -10.02 -9.66 6.27
N TYR A 154 -10.15 -8.71 5.36
CA TYR A 154 -9.27 -7.54 5.27
C TYR A 154 -10.12 -6.27 5.29
N GLY A 155 -9.67 -5.28 6.05
CA GLY A 155 -10.35 -3.99 6.16
C GLY A 155 -9.37 -2.82 6.23
N GLU A 156 -9.88 -1.65 5.94
CA GLU A 156 -9.20 -0.37 6.14
C GLU A 156 -10.09 0.52 7.02
N GLY A 157 -9.59 0.95 8.15
CA GLY A 157 -10.34 1.74 9.13
C GLY A 157 -9.62 3.01 9.53
N GLN A 158 -9.60 3.28 10.82
CA GLN A 158 -8.92 4.43 11.40
C GLN A 158 -7.74 3.96 12.26
N GLU A 159 -6.68 4.72 12.25
CA GLU A 159 -5.57 4.58 13.18
C GLU A 159 -6.02 5.00 14.60
N ASP A 160 -5.41 4.41 15.62
CA ASP A 160 -5.67 4.73 17.04
C ASP A 160 -7.10 4.42 17.52
N VAL A 161 -7.87 3.62 16.77
CA VAL A 161 -9.19 3.11 17.19
C VAL A 161 -9.26 1.60 17.02
N VAL A 162 -10.18 0.97 17.71
CA VAL A 162 -10.38 -0.49 17.62
C VAL A 162 -11.19 -0.79 16.35
N ASN A 163 -10.53 -1.40 15.37
CA ASN A 163 -11.17 -1.93 14.18
C ASN A 163 -11.39 -3.43 14.32
N GLY A 164 -12.43 -3.97 13.71
CA GLY A 164 -12.77 -5.38 13.82
C GLY A 164 -13.72 -5.84 12.72
N PHE A 165 -14.28 -7.03 12.92
CA PHE A 165 -15.20 -7.64 11.96
C PHE A 165 -16.38 -8.29 12.64
N GLU A 166 -17.47 -8.39 11.90
CA GLU A 166 -18.57 -9.31 12.16
C GLU A 166 -18.78 -10.23 10.97
N ILE A 167 -19.24 -11.43 11.23
CA ILE A 167 -19.54 -12.46 10.25
C ILE A 167 -20.86 -13.13 10.58
N ARG A 168 -21.59 -13.54 9.58
CA ARG A 168 -22.79 -14.36 9.70
C ARG A 168 -22.92 -15.33 8.54
N GLU A 169 -23.66 -16.41 8.73
CA GLU A 169 -24.14 -17.21 7.60
C GLU A 169 -25.08 -16.38 6.75
N ALA A 170 -25.02 -16.51 5.42
CA ALA A 170 -25.89 -15.76 4.51
C ALA A 170 -27.38 -16.04 4.77
N SER A 171 -27.69 -17.26 5.23
CA SER A 171 -29.05 -17.69 5.60
C SER A 171 -29.53 -17.20 6.96
N SER A 172 -28.66 -16.56 7.77
CA SER A 172 -28.99 -16.05 9.11
C SER A 172 -29.02 -14.54 9.12
N GLU A 173 -29.84 -13.94 9.98
CA GLU A 173 -29.81 -12.51 10.24
C GLU A 173 -28.92 -12.14 11.44
N GLU A 174 -28.47 -13.15 12.20
CA GLU A 174 -27.69 -12.96 13.41
C GLU A 174 -26.21 -12.78 13.11
N TRP A 175 -25.65 -11.63 13.49
CA TRP A 175 -24.23 -11.31 13.34
C TRP A 175 -23.43 -11.82 14.54
N THR A 176 -22.31 -12.44 14.27
CA THR A 176 -21.34 -12.86 15.29
C THR A 176 -20.11 -11.97 15.16
N ARG A 177 -19.73 -11.32 16.25
CA ARG A 177 -18.50 -10.54 16.32
C ARG A 177 -17.30 -11.48 16.33
N VAL A 178 -16.33 -11.17 15.47
CA VAL A 178 -15.04 -11.86 15.46
C VAL A 178 -14.26 -11.47 16.70
N ASP A 179 -13.60 -12.44 17.32
CA ASP A 179 -12.78 -12.20 18.51
C ASP A 179 -11.70 -11.15 18.24
N GLN A 180 -11.72 -10.09 19.03
CA GLN A 180 -10.81 -8.96 18.89
C GLN A 180 -9.35 -9.34 19.13
N ASP A 181 -9.10 -10.35 19.97
CA ASP A 181 -7.74 -10.78 20.32
C ASP A 181 -6.98 -11.39 19.13
N ILE A 182 -7.71 -11.85 18.09
CA ILE A 182 -7.10 -12.38 16.86
C ILE A 182 -7.07 -11.39 15.71
N VAL A 183 -7.62 -10.18 15.86
CA VAL A 183 -7.56 -9.12 14.84
C VAL A 183 -6.18 -8.46 14.90
N VAL A 184 -5.48 -8.47 13.79
CA VAL A 184 -4.19 -7.79 13.62
C VAL A 184 -4.42 -6.44 12.96
N GLN A 185 -3.95 -5.37 13.60
CA GLN A 185 -4.04 -4.01 13.08
C GLN A 185 -2.65 -3.43 12.84
N ASN A 186 -2.45 -2.81 11.68
CA ASN A 186 -1.23 -2.11 11.30
C ASN A 186 -1.60 -0.78 10.63
N GLY A 187 -1.54 0.30 11.41
CA GLY A 187 -2.04 1.61 11.00
C GLY A 187 -3.54 1.55 10.70
N VAL A 188 -3.94 1.97 9.51
CA VAL A 188 -5.34 1.91 9.06
C VAL A 188 -5.78 0.52 8.59
N ASN A 189 -4.82 -0.35 8.24
CA ASN A 189 -5.12 -1.69 7.76
C ASN A 189 -5.33 -2.65 8.92
N PHE A 190 -6.33 -3.51 8.81
CA PHE A 190 -6.55 -4.58 9.78
C PHE A 190 -7.06 -5.84 9.08
N TYR A 191 -6.74 -6.98 9.65
CA TYR A 191 -7.13 -8.27 9.09
C TYR A 191 -7.27 -9.33 10.17
N VAL A 192 -7.95 -10.40 9.83
CA VAL A 192 -8.14 -11.55 10.70
C VAL A 192 -8.29 -12.84 9.89
N CYS A 193 -7.83 -13.94 10.45
CA CYS A 193 -8.18 -15.28 10.02
C CYS A 193 -9.29 -15.82 10.93
N VAL A 194 -10.50 -15.93 10.43
CA VAL A 194 -11.65 -16.50 11.16
C VAL A 194 -11.63 -18.02 11.02
N PRO A 195 -11.37 -18.78 12.07
CA PRO A 195 -11.33 -20.24 12.04
C PRO A 195 -12.72 -20.86 12.26
N HIS A 196 -12.79 -22.17 12.10
CA HIS A 196 -13.93 -23.01 12.48
C HIS A 196 -15.25 -22.69 11.78
N LEU A 197 -15.18 -22.14 10.56
CA LEU A 197 -16.35 -21.96 9.72
C LEU A 197 -16.89 -23.31 9.23
N LYS A 198 -18.18 -23.37 8.95
CA LYS A 198 -18.80 -24.56 8.37
C LYS A 198 -18.39 -24.67 6.91
N ALA A 199 -17.98 -25.84 6.47
CA ALA A 199 -17.73 -26.12 5.07
C ALA A 199 -19.03 -25.96 4.24
N ASP A 200 -18.87 -25.64 2.95
CA ASP A 200 -19.96 -25.50 1.98
C ASP A 200 -21.07 -24.53 2.44
N THR A 201 -20.70 -23.53 3.25
CA THR A 201 -21.62 -22.52 3.79
C THR A 201 -21.22 -21.14 3.29
N GLU A 202 -22.16 -20.38 2.75
CA GLU A 202 -21.95 -18.99 2.38
C GLU A 202 -22.00 -18.08 3.59
N TYR A 203 -21.02 -17.20 3.71
CA TYR A 203 -20.91 -16.22 4.78
C TYR A 203 -20.91 -14.81 4.23
N VAL A 204 -21.42 -13.90 5.04
CA VAL A 204 -21.33 -12.43 4.82
C VAL A 204 -20.52 -11.84 5.95
N CYS A 205 -19.60 -10.95 5.63
CA CYS A 205 -18.80 -10.24 6.61
C CYS A 205 -18.94 -8.72 6.47
N ARG A 206 -18.68 -8.02 7.55
CA ARG A 206 -18.58 -6.56 7.56
C ARG A 206 -17.50 -6.10 8.53
N ALA A 207 -16.86 -4.97 8.18
CA ALA A 207 -15.88 -4.33 9.04
C ALA A 207 -16.57 -3.40 10.06
N LEU A 208 -15.93 -3.21 11.20
CA LEU A 208 -16.40 -2.38 12.31
C LEU A 208 -15.31 -1.41 12.75
N VAL A 209 -15.73 -0.28 13.27
CA VAL A 209 -14.88 0.68 13.99
C VAL A 209 -15.50 0.96 15.36
N ASP A 210 -14.75 0.80 16.46
CA ASP A 210 -15.22 0.93 17.85
C ASP A 210 -16.57 0.22 18.12
N GLY A 211 -16.79 -0.91 17.44
CA GLY A 211 -18.04 -1.65 17.52
C GLY A 211 -19.21 -1.02 16.74
N THR A 212 -18.97 0.07 16.01
CA THR A 212 -19.95 0.71 15.13
C THR A 212 -19.84 0.12 13.73
N GLU A 213 -21.00 -0.26 13.18
CA GLU A 213 -21.09 -0.81 11.82
C GLU A 213 -20.75 0.23 10.75
N ASP A 214 -20.15 -0.23 9.65
CA ASP A 214 -20.20 0.47 8.37
C ASP A 214 -21.64 0.28 7.81
N ARG A 215 -22.43 1.35 7.78
CA ARG A 215 -23.79 1.36 7.26
C ARG A 215 -23.84 1.97 5.88
#